data_f8db100310e56bb511f2b8b8aa233382
#
_entry.id   f8db100310e56bb511f2b8b8aa233382
#
_cell.length_a   1.000
_cell.length_b   1.000
_cell.length_c   1.000
_cell.angle_alpha   90.00
_cell.angle_beta   90.00
_cell.angle_gamma   90.00
#
_symmetry.space_group_name_H-M   'P 1'
#
loop_
_entity.id
_entity.type
_entity.pdbx_description
1 polymer ?
#
loop_
_entity_poly.entity_id
_entity_poly.type
_entity_poly.pdbx_seq_one_letter_code
_entity_poly.pdbx_strand_id
1 'polypeptide(L)'
;MSVSGVGSQSINWLLNVPGASKTLIEATIPYSNESLNRYIGEVPSQYVSKTTALSMAKAAYMQGIQYGCNEMDIIGVSCTGAISTNRKRRGHNQAFIGLW
;
A
#
# COMPACT_ATOMS: atom_id res chain seq x y z
N MET A 1 -4.85 -1.15 4.28
CA MET A 1 -3.96 -1.41 3.14
C MET A 1 -3.52 -0.11 2.47
N SER A 2 -2.42 -0.15 1.77
CA SER A 2 -1.94 1.02 1.03
C SER A 2 -1.42 0.60 -0.34
N VAL A 3 -1.69 1.42 -1.35
CA VAL A 3 -1.23 1.16 -2.71
C VAL A 3 -0.62 2.43 -3.31
N SER A 4 0.40 2.27 -4.13
CA SER A 4 1.07 3.38 -4.80
C SER A 4 1.51 2.95 -6.19
N GLY A 5 1.07 3.67 -7.20
CA GLY A 5 1.41 3.43 -8.60
C GLY A 5 0.58 2.37 -9.28
N VAL A 6 0.33 1.25 -8.63
CA VAL A 6 -0.49 0.15 -9.14
C VAL A 6 -1.30 -0.45 -8.01
N GLY A 7 -2.31 -1.24 -8.34
CA GLY A 7 -3.06 -2.01 -7.35
C GLY A 7 -4.34 -1.34 -6.86
N SER A 8 -4.66 -0.11 -7.32
CA SER A 8 -5.85 0.60 -6.84
C SER A 8 -7.16 -0.12 -7.15
N GLN A 9 -7.21 -0.92 -8.21
CA GLN A 9 -8.40 -1.71 -8.54
C GLN A 9 -8.73 -2.71 -7.44
N SER A 10 -7.74 -3.21 -6.70
CA SER A 10 -7.98 -4.14 -5.60
C SER A 10 -8.84 -3.52 -4.50
N ILE A 11 -8.70 -2.22 -4.27
CA ILE A 11 -9.52 -1.50 -3.29
C ILE A 11 -11.00 -1.57 -3.69
N ASN A 12 -11.28 -1.30 -4.96
CA ASN A 12 -12.64 -1.36 -5.48
C ASN A 12 -13.23 -2.77 -5.36
N TRP A 13 -12.45 -3.79 -5.72
CA TRP A 13 -12.88 -5.18 -5.61
C TRP A 13 -13.20 -5.56 -4.16
N LEU A 14 -12.35 -5.15 -3.21
CA LEU A 14 -12.58 -5.44 -1.79
C LEU A 14 -13.85 -4.75 -1.28
N LEU A 15 -14.07 -3.50 -1.66
CA LEU A 15 -15.24 -2.75 -1.21
C LEU A 15 -16.54 -3.30 -1.77
N ASN A 16 -16.49 -4.00 -2.89
CA ASN A 16 -17.68 -4.59 -3.51
C ASN A 16 -18.06 -5.95 -2.94
N VAL A 17 -17.25 -6.53 -2.06
CA VAL A 17 -17.57 -7.80 -1.41
C VAL A 17 -18.57 -7.57 -0.28
N PRO A 18 -19.69 -8.32 -0.23
CA PRO A 18 -20.62 -8.23 0.91
C PRO A 18 -19.87 -8.47 2.22
N GLY A 19 -20.08 -7.60 3.20
CA GLY A 19 -19.41 -7.70 4.49
C GLY A 19 -18.03 -7.08 4.55
N ALA A 20 -17.62 -6.35 3.51
CA ALA A 20 -16.30 -5.69 3.46
C ALA A 20 -16.06 -4.78 4.67
N SER A 21 -17.10 -4.14 5.20
CA SER A 21 -16.99 -3.27 6.37
C SER A 21 -16.52 -4.00 7.63
N LYS A 22 -16.64 -5.31 7.67
CA LYS A 22 -16.14 -6.14 8.78
C LYS A 22 -14.69 -6.56 8.61
N THR A 23 -14.12 -6.35 7.43
CA THR A 23 -12.79 -6.84 7.09
C THR A 23 -11.81 -5.70 6.78
N LEU A 24 -12.23 -4.74 5.97
CA LEU A 24 -11.37 -3.63 5.57
C LEU A 24 -11.49 -2.49 6.56
N ILE A 25 -10.36 -2.15 7.22
CA ILE A 25 -10.30 -1.05 8.17
C ILE A 25 -10.08 0.27 7.42
N GLU A 26 -9.09 0.29 6.53
CA GLU A 26 -8.70 1.50 5.81
C GLU A 26 -7.92 1.13 4.55
N ALA A 27 -8.11 1.91 3.51
CA ALA A 27 -7.30 1.83 2.31
C ALA A 27 -6.82 3.23 1.93
N THR A 28 -5.51 3.39 1.71
CA THR A 28 -4.91 4.68 1.36
C THR A 28 -4.10 4.58 0.09
N ILE A 29 -3.99 5.70 -0.60
CA ILE A 29 -3.22 5.79 -1.85
C ILE A 29 -2.21 6.94 -1.72
N PRO A 30 -1.08 6.73 -1.06
CA PRO A 30 -0.02 7.75 -0.97
C PRO A 30 0.72 7.80 -2.31
N TYR A 31 0.24 8.63 -3.22
CA TYR A 31 0.64 8.59 -4.62
C TYR A 31 1.89 9.40 -4.93
N SER A 32 1.98 10.66 -4.45
CA SER A 32 3.18 11.47 -4.69
C SER A 32 4.32 10.99 -3.80
N ASN A 33 5.54 11.31 -4.20
CA ASN A 33 6.72 10.96 -3.39
C ASN A 33 6.62 11.53 -1.97
N GLU A 34 6.17 12.78 -1.86
CA GLU A 34 6.02 13.44 -0.57
C GLU A 34 4.96 12.75 0.29
N SER A 35 3.86 12.36 -0.31
CA SER A 35 2.80 11.62 0.38
C SER A 35 3.30 10.27 0.87
N LEU A 36 4.04 9.55 0.04
CA LEU A 36 4.58 8.24 0.40
C LEU A 36 5.65 8.37 1.47
N ASN A 37 6.55 9.35 1.35
CA ASN A 37 7.56 9.61 2.39
C ASN A 37 6.91 9.85 3.75
N ARG A 38 5.86 10.66 3.77
CA ARG A 38 5.13 10.94 5.00
C ARG A 38 4.43 9.70 5.54
N TYR A 39 3.84 8.91 4.66
CA TYR A 39 3.09 7.70 5.04
C TYR A 39 4.01 6.68 5.72
N ILE A 40 5.19 6.42 5.14
CA ILE A 40 6.13 5.45 5.70
C ILE A 40 7.09 6.04 6.71
N GLY A 41 7.14 7.37 6.86
CA GLY A 41 7.96 8.05 7.85
C GLY A 41 9.44 8.19 7.47
N GLU A 42 9.78 7.99 6.21
CA GLU A 42 11.17 8.10 5.73
C GLU A 42 11.22 8.30 4.22
N VAL A 43 12.37 8.71 3.72
CA VAL A 43 12.62 8.80 2.27
C VAL A 43 13.27 7.49 1.83
N PRO A 44 12.56 6.63 1.07
CA PRO A 44 13.13 5.36 0.64
C PRO A 44 14.18 5.57 -0.45
N SER A 45 15.13 4.63 -0.56
CA SER A 45 16.10 4.66 -1.66
C SER A 45 15.44 4.38 -3.01
N GLN A 46 14.38 3.57 -3.01
CA GLN A 46 13.57 3.29 -4.19
C GLN A 46 12.11 3.20 -3.79
N TYR A 47 11.24 3.86 -4.56
CA TYR A 47 9.80 3.85 -4.26
C TYR A 47 9.13 2.55 -4.67
N VAL A 48 9.66 1.88 -5.68
CA VAL A 48 9.16 0.58 -6.14
C VAL A 48 10.20 -0.47 -5.78
N SER A 49 10.03 -1.07 -4.61
CA SER A 49 10.98 -2.05 -4.08
C SER A 49 10.31 -2.91 -3.01
N LYS A 50 10.95 -4.04 -2.70
CA LYS A 50 10.51 -4.90 -1.60
C LYS A 50 10.52 -4.16 -0.27
N THR A 51 11.55 -3.38 -0.02
CA THR A 51 11.71 -2.64 1.23
C THR A 51 10.59 -1.61 1.40
N THR A 52 10.29 -0.86 0.35
CA THR A 52 9.22 0.13 0.38
C THR A 52 7.85 -0.54 0.56
N ALA A 53 7.60 -1.65 -0.12
CA ALA A 53 6.35 -2.40 0.07
C ALA A 53 6.20 -2.85 1.52
N LEU A 54 7.26 -3.36 2.14
CA LEU A 54 7.22 -3.77 3.54
C LEU A 54 6.97 -2.59 4.47
N SER A 55 7.63 -1.46 4.24
CA SER A 55 7.42 -0.24 5.03
C SER A 55 5.98 0.26 4.92
N MET A 56 5.39 0.19 3.73
CA MET A 56 4.00 0.57 3.51
C MET A 56 3.04 -0.37 4.24
N ALA A 57 3.30 -1.68 4.20
CA ALA A 57 2.49 -2.66 4.91
C ALA A 57 2.55 -2.44 6.42
N LYS A 58 3.74 -2.19 6.95
CA LYS A 58 3.94 -1.87 8.37
C LYS A 58 3.17 -0.60 8.75
N ALA A 59 3.24 0.45 7.93
CA ALA A 59 2.53 1.69 8.18
C ALA A 59 1.01 1.46 8.23
N ALA A 60 0.48 0.65 7.32
CA ALA A 60 -0.94 0.28 7.34
C ALA A 60 -1.31 -0.46 8.63
N TYR A 61 -0.50 -1.42 9.03
CA TYR A 61 -0.68 -2.17 10.27
C TYR A 61 -0.69 -1.23 11.49
N MET A 62 0.31 -0.35 11.59
CA MET A 62 0.42 0.58 12.70
C MET A 62 -0.77 1.54 12.76
N GLN A 63 -1.31 1.91 11.62
CA GLN A 63 -2.51 2.74 11.56
C GLN A 63 -3.71 2.01 12.18
N GLY A 64 -3.86 0.72 11.90
CA GLY A 64 -4.89 -0.10 12.52
C GLY A 64 -4.74 -0.18 14.03
N ILE A 65 -3.51 -0.29 14.52
CA ILE A 65 -3.23 -0.27 15.96
C ILE A 65 -3.66 1.07 16.56
N GLN A 66 -3.37 2.18 15.90
CA GLN A 66 -3.79 3.50 16.37
C GLN A 66 -5.32 3.65 16.43
N TYR A 67 -6.04 2.95 15.57
CA TYR A 67 -7.50 2.94 15.61
C TYR A 67 -8.07 2.02 16.70
N GLY A 68 -7.21 1.37 17.47
CA GLY A 68 -7.62 0.52 18.58
C GLY A 68 -7.81 -0.95 18.23
N CYS A 69 -7.40 -1.37 17.05
CA CYS A 69 -7.49 -2.79 16.66
C CYS A 69 -6.49 -3.62 17.47
N ASN A 70 -6.88 -4.87 17.75
CA ASN A 70 -5.99 -5.82 18.41
C ASN A 70 -4.90 -6.25 17.42
N GLU A 71 -3.64 -6.22 17.87
CA GLU A 71 -2.49 -6.58 17.04
C GLU A 71 -2.56 -8.00 16.46
N MET A 72 -3.29 -8.91 17.10
CA MET A 72 -3.43 -10.29 16.65
C MET A 72 -4.51 -10.47 15.57
N ASP A 73 -5.33 -9.45 15.36
CA ASP A 73 -6.50 -9.55 14.50
C ASP A 73 -6.41 -8.75 13.22
N ILE A 74 -5.28 -8.09 12.96
CA ILE A 74 -5.12 -7.23 11.79
C ILE A 74 -3.87 -7.59 10.99
N ILE A 75 -3.93 -7.26 9.71
CA ILE A 75 -2.82 -7.44 8.78
C ILE A 75 -2.64 -6.14 7.99
N GLY A 76 -1.41 -5.69 7.88
CA GLY A 76 -1.05 -4.62 6.94
C GLY A 76 -0.74 -5.20 5.57
N VAL A 77 -1.34 -4.64 4.53
CA VAL A 77 -1.13 -5.08 3.14
C VAL A 77 -0.77 -3.87 2.30
N SER A 78 0.20 -4.00 1.44
CA SER A 78 0.59 -2.94 0.54
C SER A 78 0.87 -3.44 -0.88
N CYS A 79 0.83 -2.50 -1.82
CA CYS A 79 1.32 -2.73 -3.17
C CYS A 79 1.99 -1.45 -3.67
N THR A 80 3.23 -1.55 -4.12
CA THR A 80 3.90 -0.46 -4.81
C THR A 80 4.37 -0.95 -6.17
N GLY A 81 4.20 -0.15 -7.19
CA GLY A 81 4.55 -0.61 -8.53
C GLY A 81 4.68 0.51 -9.53
N ALA A 82 5.24 0.13 -10.67
CA ALA A 82 5.42 1.01 -11.81
C ALA A 82 5.07 0.23 -13.06
N ILE A 83 4.25 0.83 -13.90
CA ILE A 83 3.85 0.23 -15.18
C ILE A 83 4.11 1.22 -16.30
N SER A 84 4.28 0.70 -17.50
CA SER A 84 4.42 1.52 -18.70
C SER A 84 3.13 2.29 -18.94
N THR A 85 3.30 3.58 -19.27
CA THR A 85 2.21 4.45 -19.69
C THR A 85 2.42 4.80 -21.16
N ASN A 86 1.82 5.89 -21.63
CA ASN A 86 2.00 6.37 -23.01
C ASN A 86 3.42 6.81 -23.32
N ARG A 87 4.30 6.93 -22.32
CA ARG A 87 5.69 7.27 -22.51
C ARG A 87 6.56 6.04 -22.39
N LYS A 88 7.52 5.93 -23.30
CA LYS A 88 8.57 4.93 -23.17
C LYS A 88 9.35 5.23 -21.89
N ARG A 89 9.48 4.25 -21.01
CA ARG A 89 10.24 4.42 -19.78
C ARG A 89 11.41 3.46 -19.72
N ARG A 90 12.41 3.87 -18.94
CA ARG A 90 13.54 3.01 -18.60
C ARG A 90 13.11 2.12 -17.43
N GLY A 91 13.37 0.93 -17.45
CA GLY A 91 13.04 0.01 -16.37
C GLY A 91 11.82 -0.85 -16.68
N HIS A 92 11.67 -1.87 -15.88
CA HIS A 92 10.66 -2.90 -16.08
C HIS A 92 9.35 -2.52 -15.42
N ASN A 93 8.26 -3.04 -15.99
CA ASN A 93 6.99 -3.08 -15.28
C ASN A 93 7.17 -4.04 -14.10
N GLN A 94 6.90 -3.56 -12.90
CA GLN A 94 7.05 -4.39 -11.72
C GLN A 94 6.15 -3.89 -10.59
N ALA A 95 5.83 -4.78 -9.70
CA ALA A 95 5.08 -4.47 -8.50
C ALA A 95 5.59 -5.36 -7.36
N PHE A 96 5.50 -4.83 -6.15
CA PHE A 96 5.84 -5.55 -4.93
C PHE A 96 4.67 -5.47 -3.98
N ILE A 97 4.32 -6.59 -3.38
CA ILE A 97 3.26 -6.70 -2.39
C ILE A 97 3.90 -6.95 -1.04
N GLY A 98 3.54 -6.15 -0.06
CA GLY A 98 4.02 -6.28 1.30
C GLY A 98 2.94 -6.77 2.24
N LEU A 99 3.34 -7.55 3.23
CA LEU A 99 2.48 -8.03 4.32
C LEU A 99 3.19 -7.77 5.65
N TRP A 100 2.41 -7.35 6.65
CA TRP A 100 2.93 -7.13 7.99
C TRP A 100 2.00 -7.66 9.05
#